data_e30b2ea29fa0b59d27089f11117e0d59
#
_entry.id   e30b2ea29fa0b59d27089f11117e0d59
#
_cell.length_a   1.000
_cell.length_b   1.000
_cell.length_c   1.000
_cell.angle_alpha   90.00
_cell.angle_beta   90.00
_cell.angle_gamma   90.00
#
_symmetry.space_group_name_H-M   'P 1'
#
loop_
_entity.id
_entity.type
_entity.pdbx_description
1 polymer ?
#
loop_
_entity_poly.entity_id
_entity_poly.type
_entity_poly.pdbx_seq_one_letter_code
_entity_poly.pdbx_strand_id
1 'polypeptide(L)'
;IDLAASVEEHYFHPLALAVVEAARKNHGRHFDHKEVEFIAAHGVASVIDGQRIVVGSRHFVEEDEGVPIDAVQGKRIERLFREGKTLLYIGFGGRLIGVIALKDKIREASAATVARLRTLGVKRIVMLTGDHRERGAELAGEVGLDEFHAELLPDQKAALVARMKESGAKIAFVGDGINDAPALAGAHVGIAMQQGADIARLTADIALLEDGIERVADAKQLANATMGLIDNNFKLTVGLNTAILAGA
;
A
#
# COMPACT_ATOMS: atom_id res chain seq x y z
N ILE A 1 -9.35 -23.56 -0.22
CA ILE A 1 -8.57 -22.62 -1.03
C ILE A 1 -8.62 -22.99 -2.51
N ASP A 2 -8.51 -24.27 -2.87
CA ASP A 2 -8.40 -24.75 -4.23
C ASP A 2 -9.64 -24.43 -5.09
N LEU A 3 -10.85 -24.64 -4.53
CA LEU A 3 -12.11 -24.26 -5.19
C LEU A 3 -12.19 -22.76 -5.48
N ALA A 4 -11.76 -21.93 -4.54
CA ALA A 4 -11.72 -20.48 -4.74
C ALA A 4 -10.68 -20.09 -5.79
N ALA A 5 -9.48 -20.68 -5.73
CA ALA A 5 -8.42 -20.42 -6.69
C ALA A 5 -8.82 -20.76 -8.13
N SER A 6 -9.59 -21.87 -8.33
CA SER A 6 -10.02 -22.28 -9.65
C SER A 6 -10.94 -21.26 -10.33
N VAL A 7 -11.78 -20.55 -9.58
CA VAL A 7 -12.67 -19.51 -10.16
C VAL A 7 -12.02 -18.13 -10.14
N GLU A 8 -11.08 -17.85 -9.23
CA GLU A 8 -10.39 -16.58 -9.14
C GLU A 8 -9.25 -16.43 -10.16
N GLU A 9 -8.75 -17.51 -10.78
CA GLU A 9 -7.61 -17.43 -11.73
C GLU A 9 -7.92 -16.60 -12.99
N HIS A 10 -9.20 -16.35 -13.27
CA HIS A 10 -9.64 -15.51 -14.37
C HIS A 10 -9.85 -14.03 -13.99
N TYR A 11 -9.63 -13.69 -12.72
CA TYR A 11 -9.86 -12.35 -12.19
C TYR A 11 -8.55 -11.63 -11.87
N PHE A 12 -8.26 -10.56 -12.61
CA PHE A 12 -7.06 -9.74 -12.41
C PHE A 12 -7.24 -8.74 -11.27
N HIS A 13 -7.30 -9.25 -10.04
CA HIS A 13 -7.39 -8.44 -8.84
C HIS A 13 -6.34 -8.91 -7.82
N PRO A 14 -5.69 -8.02 -7.04
CA PRO A 14 -4.65 -8.42 -6.09
C PRO A 14 -5.04 -9.52 -5.11
N LEU A 15 -6.31 -9.52 -4.63
CA LEU A 15 -6.83 -10.56 -3.74
C LEU A 15 -6.93 -11.90 -4.45
N ALA A 16 -7.44 -11.92 -5.69
CA ALA A 16 -7.54 -13.13 -6.51
C ALA A 16 -6.15 -13.74 -6.77
N LEU A 17 -5.20 -12.92 -7.17
CA LEU A 17 -3.82 -13.36 -7.38
C LEU A 17 -3.20 -13.97 -6.11
N ALA A 18 -3.43 -13.39 -4.95
CA ALA A 18 -2.95 -13.92 -3.68
C ALA A 18 -3.56 -15.29 -3.34
N VAL A 19 -4.85 -15.50 -3.63
CA VAL A 19 -5.54 -16.78 -3.45
C VAL A 19 -4.97 -17.85 -4.38
N VAL A 20 -4.81 -17.53 -5.66
CA VAL A 20 -4.27 -18.43 -6.69
C VAL A 20 -2.81 -18.79 -6.35
N GLU A 21 -1.99 -17.82 -5.97
CA GLU A 21 -0.60 -18.07 -5.57
C GLU A 21 -0.50 -18.96 -4.33
N ALA A 22 -1.36 -18.74 -3.33
CA ALA A 22 -1.40 -19.56 -2.13
C ALA A 22 -1.84 -21.01 -2.43
N ALA A 23 -2.80 -21.21 -3.33
CA ALA A 23 -3.18 -22.56 -3.79
C ALA A 23 -2.03 -23.24 -4.52
N ARG A 24 -1.35 -22.56 -5.46
CA ARG A 24 -0.19 -23.10 -6.19
C ARG A 24 0.95 -23.51 -5.27
N LYS A 25 1.29 -22.71 -4.26
CA LYS A 25 2.34 -23.02 -3.27
C LYS A 25 2.03 -24.27 -2.44
N ASN A 26 0.75 -24.57 -2.24
CA ASN A 26 0.30 -25.73 -1.50
C ASN A 26 -0.02 -26.95 -2.39
N HIS A 27 0.45 -26.96 -3.65
CA HIS A 27 0.13 -27.99 -4.65
C HIS A 27 -1.38 -28.19 -4.83
N GLY A 28 -2.14 -27.10 -4.80
CA GLY A 28 -3.58 -27.08 -4.89
C GLY A 28 -4.10 -27.73 -6.17
N ARG A 29 -5.29 -28.34 -6.08
CA ARG A 29 -5.97 -28.99 -7.20
C ARG A 29 -6.82 -27.98 -7.95
N HIS A 30 -6.72 -27.95 -9.28
CA HIS A 30 -7.66 -27.23 -10.14
C HIS A 30 -8.96 -28.03 -10.28
N PHE A 31 -10.10 -27.33 -10.20
CA PHE A 31 -11.43 -27.89 -10.42
C PHE A 31 -12.02 -27.31 -11.71
N ASP A 32 -12.50 -28.18 -12.60
CA ASP A 32 -13.21 -27.76 -13.80
C ASP A 32 -14.49 -27.02 -13.42
N HIS A 33 -14.68 -25.86 -14.01
CA HIS A 33 -15.83 -25.01 -13.72
C HIS A 33 -16.44 -24.45 -15.01
N LYS A 34 -17.69 -24.00 -14.93
CA LYS A 34 -18.34 -23.28 -16.02
C LYS A 34 -17.79 -21.86 -16.15
N GLU A 35 -18.34 -21.10 -17.08
CA GLU A 35 -18.03 -19.67 -17.23
C GLU A 35 -18.12 -18.93 -15.89
N VAL A 36 -17.15 -18.07 -15.63
CA VAL A 36 -17.08 -17.29 -14.38
C VAL A 36 -17.84 -15.98 -14.57
N GLU A 37 -18.82 -15.76 -13.74
CA GLU A 37 -19.59 -14.52 -13.65
C GLU A 37 -18.82 -13.53 -12.75
N PHE A 38 -18.48 -12.36 -13.28
CA PHE A 38 -17.84 -11.29 -12.51
C PHE A 38 -18.88 -10.30 -12.00
N ILE A 39 -18.99 -10.17 -10.69
CA ILE A 39 -19.89 -9.22 -10.04
C ILE A 39 -19.05 -8.05 -9.53
N ALA A 40 -19.13 -6.93 -10.24
CA ALA A 40 -18.30 -5.74 -9.97
C ALA A 40 -18.36 -5.32 -8.50
N ALA A 41 -17.19 -5.13 -7.89
CA ALA A 41 -16.98 -4.76 -6.48
C ALA A 41 -17.47 -5.79 -5.44
N HIS A 42 -18.00 -6.95 -5.83
CA HIS A 42 -18.57 -7.94 -4.92
C HIS A 42 -17.82 -9.27 -4.89
N GLY A 43 -17.48 -9.82 -6.08
CA GLY A 43 -16.78 -11.10 -6.18
C GLY A 43 -16.99 -11.82 -7.48
N VAL A 44 -16.84 -13.14 -7.45
CA VAL A 44 -17.00 -14.03 -8.61
C VAL A 44 -17.94 -15.18 -8.26
N ALA A 45 -18.66 -15.68 -9.27
CA ALA A 45 -19.50 -16.86 -9.17
C ALA A 45 -19.29 -17.80 -10.36
N SER A 46 -19.45 -19.10 -10.16
CA SER A 46 -19.41 -20.12 -11.21
C SER A 46 -20.15 -21.38 -10.77
N VAL A 47 -20.04 -22.45 -11.54
CA VAL A 47 -20.59 -23.77 -11.21
C VAL A 47 -19.50 -24.82 -11.34
N ILE A 48 -19.28 -25.59 -10.27
CA ILE A 48 -18.36 -26.73 -10.18
C ILE A 48 -19.20 -27.97 -9.83
N ASP A 49 -19.06 -29.03 -10.59
CA ASP A 49 -19.81 -30.29 -10.39
C ASP A 49 -21.35 -30.11 -10.23
N GLY A 50 -21.92 -29.16 -10.98
CA GLY A 50 -23.34 -28.83 -10.93
C GLY A 50 -23.78 -27.99 -9.71
N GLN A 51 -22.87 -27.61 -8.84
CA GLN A 51 -23.14 -26.77 -7.66
C GLN A 51 -22.57 -25.35 -7.84
N ARG A 52 -23.35 -24.35 -7.43
CA ARG A 52 -22.93 -22.95 -7.49
C ARG A 52 -21.82 -22.69 -6.46
N ILE A 53 -20.72 -22.13 -6.93
CA ILE A 53 -19.64 -21.57 -6.11
C ILE A 53 -19.67 -20.06 -6.21
N VAL A 54 -19.49 -19.39 -5.08
CA VAL A 54 -19.39 -17.93 -4.95
C VAL A 54 -18.20 -17.58 -4.09
N VAL A 55 -17.42 -16.61 -4.54
CA VAL A 55 -16.23 -16.13 -3.80
C VAL A 55 -16.27 -14.61 -3.80
N GLY A 56 -16.26 -13.99 -2.63
CA GLY A 56 -16.34 -12.53 -2.58
C GLY A 56 -16.52 -11.93 -1.19
N SER A 57 -17.07 -10.72 -1.17
CA SER A 57 -17.37 -9.99 0.06
C SER A 57 -18.43 -10.69 0.92
N ARG A 58 -18.50 -10.30 2.20
CA ARG A 58 -19.55 -10.81 3.09
C ARG A 58 -20.94 -10.50 2.54
N HIS A 59 -21.18 -9.26 2.12
CA HIS A 59 -22.45 -8.82 1.57
C HIS A 59 -22.87 -9.69 0.37
N PHE A 60 -21.97 -9.89 -0.58
CA PHE A 60 -22.23 -10.70 -1.75
C PHE A 60 -22.62 -12.15 -1.39
N VAL A 61 -21.83 -12.80 -0.52
CA VAL A 61 -22.06 -14.21 -0.20
C VAL A 61 -23.27 -14.40 0.72
N GLU A 62 -23.46 -13.56 1.73
CA GLU A 62 -24.52 -13.69 2.73
C GLU A 62 -25.86 -13.10 2.25
N GLU A 63 -25.84 -11.89 1.65
CA GLU A 63 -27.07 -11.15 1.32
C GLU A 63 -27.52 -11.38 -0.13
N ASP A 64 -26.59 -11.27 -1.12
CA ASP A 64 -26.96 -11.41 -2.53
C ASP A 64 -27.18 -12.88 -2.93
N GLU A 65 -26.29 -13.78 -2.47
CA GLU A 65 -26.33 -15.21 -2.80
C GLU A 65 -27.04 -16.07 -1.73
N GLY A 66 -27.47 -15.46 -0.63
CA GLY A 66 -28.28 -16.10 0.42
C GLY A 66 -27.56 -17.22 1.18
N VAL A 67 -26.25 -17.20 1.26
CA VAL A 67 -25.46 -18.23 1.97
C VAL A 67 -25.42 -17.90 3.45
N PRO A 68 -26.05 -18.72 4.33
CA PRO A 68 -26.14 -18.38 5.75
C PRO A 68 -24.79 -18.54 6.46
N ILE A 69 -24.51 -17.62 7.38
CA ILE A 69 -23.37 -17.67 8.29
C ILE A 69 -23.88 -18.02 9.70
N ASP A 70 -23.49 -19.17 10.21
CA ASP A 70 -23.89 -19.56 11.56
C ASP A 70 -23.18 -18.76 12.67
N ALA A 71 -23.70 -18.83 13.91
CA ALA A 71 -23.17 -18.07 15.02
C ALA A 71 -21.72 -18.43 15.42
N VAL A 72 -21.29 -19.67 15.15
CA VAL A 72 -19.92 -20.13 15.45
C VAL A 72 -18.96 -19.57 14.40
N GLN A 73 -19.35 -19.66 13.12
CA GLN A 73 -18.62 -19.05 12.00
C GLN A 73 -18.51 -17.55 12.21
N GLY A 74 -19.63 -16.87 12.54
CA GLY A 74 -19.68 -15.43 12.80
C GLY A 74 -18.65 -14.96 13.84
N LYS A 75 -18.55 -15.63 14.98
CA LYS A 75 -17.55 -15.30 16.01
C LYS A 75 -16.10 -15.44 15.53
N ARG A 76 -15.83 -16.46 14.70
CA ARG A 76 -14.50 -16.64 14.09
C ARG A 76 -14.18 -15.55 13.10
N ILE A 77 -15.14 -15.20 12.25
CA ILE A 77 -15.06 -14.14 11.25
C ILE A 77 -14.79 -12.79 11.92
N GLU A 78 -15.55 -12.44 12.97
CA GLU A 78 -15.33 -11.20 13.72
C GLU A 78 -13.93 -11.11 14.33
N ARG A 79 -13.41 -12.23 14.83
CA ARG A 79 -12.03 -12.23 15.34
C ARG A 79 -11.03 -11.92 14.25
N LEU A 80 -11.11 -12.57 13.08
CA LEU A 80 -10.22 -12.33 11.95
C LEU A 80 -10.33 -10.88 11.44
N PHE A 81 -11.55 -10.33 11.43
CA PHE A 81 -11.79 -8.94 11.06
C PHE A 81 -11.14 -7.96 12.05
N ARG A 82 -11.26 -8.20 13.37
CA ARG A 82 -10.59 -7.39 14.40
C ARG A 82 -9.06 -7.48 14.34
N GLU A 83 -8.51 -8.58 13.81
CA GLU A 83 -7.08 -8.74 13.53
C GLU A 83 -6.62 -7.96 12.27
N GLY A 84 -7.48 -7.11 11.68
CA GLY A 84 -7.17 -6.27 10.52
C GLY A 84 -6.98 -7.04 9.21
N LYS A 85 -7.58 -8.24 9.08
CA LYS A 85 -7.48 -9.05 7.87
C LYS A 85 -8.58 -8.71 6.89
N THR A 86 -8.27 -8.70 5.61
CA THR A 86 -9.26 -8.70 4.53
C THR A 86 -9.82 -10.09 4.38
N LEU A 87 -11.14 -10.22 4.38
CA LEU A 87 -11.83 -11.52 4.39
C LEU A 87 -12.51 -11.77 3.05
N LEU A 88 -12.22 -12.91 2.46
CA LEU A 88 -12.86 -13.43 1.24
C LEU A 88 -13.69 -14.66 1.62
N TYR A 89 -14.99 -14.59 1.41
CA TYR A 89 -15.96 -15.61 1.78
C TYR A 89 -16.16 -16.59 0.63
N ILE A 90 -16.29 -17.88 0.93
CA ILE A 90 -16.48 -18.93 -0.07
C ILE A 90 -17.76 -19.68 0.25
N GLY A 91 -18.76 -19.50 -0.59
CA GLY A 91 -20.01 -20.28 -0.61
C GLY A 91 -19.96 -21.38 -1.65
N PHE A 92 -20.40 -22.59 -1.31
CA PHE A 92 -20.51 -23.70 -2.24
C PHE A 92 -21.77 -24.51 -1.95
N GLY A 93 -22.61 -24.73 -2.97
CA GLY A 93 -23.88 -25.45 -2.81
C GLY A 93 -24.80 -24.81 -1.76
N GLY A 94 -24.83 -23.48 -1.65
CA GLY A 94 -25.66 -22.73 -0.70
C GLY A 94 -25.17 -22.76 0.76
N ARG A 95 -23.91 -23.14 1.00
CA ARG A 95 -23.31 -23.19 2.35
C ARG A 95 -21.97 -22.46 2.37
N LEU A 96 -21.68 -21.75 3.47
CA LEU A 96 -20.36 -21.18 3.72
C LEU A 96 -19.39 -22.32 4.03
N ILE A 97 -18.47 -22.62 3.11
CA ILE A 97 -17.46 -23.68 3.29
C ILE A 97 -16.15 -23.15 3.88
N GLY A 98 -15.93 -21.83 3.84
CA GLY A 98 -14.73 -21.24 4.43
C GLY A 98 -14.62 -19.75 4.20
N VAL A 99 -13.64 -19.18 4.89
CA VAL A 99 -13.23 -17.79 4.72
C VAL A 99 -11.71 -17.77 4.58
N ILE A 100 -11.22 -17.12 3.53
CA ILE A 100 -9.80 -16.85 3.34
C ILE A 100 -9.50 -15.50 3.99
N ALA A 101 -8.61 -15.50 4.95
CA ALA A 101 -8.14 -14.29 5.62
C ALA A 101 -6.82 -13.86 4.99
N LEU A 102 -6.84 -12.73 4.31
CA LEU A 102 -5.69 -12.12 3.67
C LEU A 102 -5.16 -11.02 4.58
N LYS A 103 -3.87 -11.05 4.83
CA LYS A 103 -3.16 -9.96 5.53
C LYS A 103 -2.15 -9.38 4.55
N ASP A 104 -2.16 -8.06 4.38
CA ASP A 104 -1.13 -7.40 3.61
C ASP A 104 0.21 -7.69 4.27
N LYS A 105 1.08 -8.36 3.53
CA LYS A 105 2.44 -8.58 4.00
C LYS A 105 3.19 -7.26 3.89
N ILE A 106 3.65 -6.74 5.03
CA ILE A 106 4.58 -5.63 5.02
C ILE A 106 5.80 -6.08 4.23
N ARG A 107 6.15 -5.32 3.19
CA ARG A 107 7.33 -5.64 2.39
C ARG A 107 8.55 -5.57 3.31
N GLU A 108 9.36 -6.62 3.35
CA GLU A 108 10.60 -6.66 4.14
C GLU A 108 11.52 -5.45 3.84
N ALA A 109 11.43 -4.95 2.62
CA ALA A 109 12.09 -3.72 2.19
C ALA A 109 11.66 -2.47 2.96
N SER A 110 10.46 -2.41 3.56
CA SER A 110 9.94 -1.19 4.18
C SER A 110 10.72 -0.80 5.44
N ALA A 111 10.96 -1.73 6.35
CA ALA A 111 11.74 -1.47 7.57
C ALA A 111 13.21 -1.14 7.23
N ALA A 112 13.80 -1.87 6.27
CA ALA A 112 15.15 -1.58 5.79
C ALA A 112 15.25 -0.19 5.15
N THR A 113 14.21 0.22 4.39
CA THR A 113 14.16 1.56 3.79
C THR A 113 14.04 2.66 4.83
N VAL A 114 13.20 2.48 5.84
CA VAL A 114 13.08 3.43 6.97
C VAL A 114 14.44 3.59 7.67
N ALA A 115 15.12 2.49 7.99
CA ALA A 115 16.45 2.55 8.59
C ALA A 115 17.46 3.29 7.68
N ARG A 116 17.45 3.01 6.37
CA ARG A 116 18.30 3.68 5.39
C ARG A 116 18.01 5.18 5.28
N LEU A 117 16.74 5.59 5.26
CA LEU A 117 16.36 7.00 5.23
C LEU A 117 16.90 7.76 6.46
N ARG A 118 16.90 7.14 7.64
CA ARG A 118 17.50 7.71 8.83
C ARG A 118 19.01 7.95 8.67
N THR A 119 19.75 6.99 8.11
CA THR A 119 21.19 7.14 7.83
C THR A 119 21.46 8.24 6.80
N LEU A 120 20.51 8.50 5.89
CA LEU A 120 20.57 9.59 4.90
C LEU A 120 20.14 10.96 5.47
N GLY A 121 19.89 11.06 6.77
CA GLY A 121 19.62 12.31 7.48
C GLY A 121 18.15 12.68 7.62
N VAL A 122 17.21 11.76 7.33
CA VAL A 122 15.79 11.96 7.62
C VAL A 122 15.58 11.82 9.13
N LYS A 123 15.12 12.89 9.76
CA LYS A 123 14.99 12.97 11.23
C LYS A 123 13.71 12.35 11.77
N ARG A 124 12.62 12.40 10.99
CA ARG A 124 11.29 11.94 11.40
C ARG A 124 10.57 11.34 10.21
N ILE A 125 10.00 10.17 10.42
CA ILE A 125 9.24 9.45 9.39
C ILE A 125 7.84 9.21 9.94
N VAL A 126 6.84 9.75 9.25
CA VAL A 126 5.43 9.79 9.67
C VAL A 126 4.57 9.11 8.62
N MET A 127 3.64 8.28 9.06
CA MET A 127 2.65 7.67 8.18
C MET A 127 1.30 8.38 8.31
N LEU A 128 0.70 8.71 7.15
CA LEU A 128 -0.67 9.23 7.04
C LEU A 128 -1.52 8.22 6.30
N THR A 129 -2.48 7.60 6.98
CA THR A 129 -3.33 6.56 6.38
C THR A 129 -4.82 6.83 6.59
N GLY A 130 -5.65 6.38 5.66
CA GLY A 130 -7.10 6.30 5.81
C GLY A 130 -7.56 5.04 6.54
N ASP A 131 -6.68 4.08 6.80
CA ASP A 131 -6.98 2.82 7.49
C ASP A 131 -7.30 3.04 8.97
N HIS A 132 -7.90 2.02 9.59
CA HIS A 132 -8.20 1.99 11.02
C HIS A 132 -6.96 2.14 11.89
N ARG A 133 -7.14 2.75 13.05
CA ARG A 133 -6.06 3.10 13.98
C ARG A 133 -5.23 1.90 14.42
N GLU A 134 -5.88 0.76 14.69
CA GLU A 134 -5.22 -0.47 15.13
C GLU A 134 -4.22 -0.99 14.08
N ARG A 135 -4.64 -0.98 12.81
CA ARG A 135 -3.78 -1.38 11.68
C ARG A 135 -2.63 -0.39 11.46
N GLY A 136 -2.92 0.90 11.57
CA GLY A 136 -1.90 1.94 11.50
C GLY A 136 -0.83 1.80 12.59
N ALA A 137 -1.25 1.49 13.82
CA ALA A 137 -0.35 1.29 14.95
C ALA A 137 0.55 0.05 14.76
N GLU A 138 -0.02 -1.08 14.32
CA GLU A 138 0.70 -2.32 14.03
C GLU A 138 1.78 -2.06 12.96
N LEU A 139 1.40 -1.46 11.84
CA LEU A 139 2.29 -1.15 10.73
C LEU A 139 3.41 -0.19 11.13
N ALA A 140 3.07 0.88 11.87
CA ALA A 140 4.06 1.85 12.34
C ALA A 140 5.10 1.22 13.26
N GLY A 141 4.67 0.29 14.14
CA GLY A 141 5.56 -0.45 15.03
C GLY A 141 6.47 -1.43 14.28
N GLU A 142 5.93 -2.19 13.33
CA GLU A 142 6.69 -3.18 12.55
C GLU A 142 7.75 -2.51 11.64
N VAL A 143 7.42 -1.36 11.06
CA VAL A 143 8.32 -0.63 10.14
C VAL A 143 9.27 0.31 10.89
N GLY A 144 8.98 0.61 12.15
CA GLY A 144 9.81 1.49 12.99
C GLY A 144 9.62 2.98 12.67
N LEU A 145 8.37 3.41 12.47
CA LEU A 145 8.03 4.81 12.22
C LEU A 145 8.03 5.62 13.53
N ASP A 146 8.24 6.93 13.43
CA ASP A 146 8.23 7.82 14.60
C ASP A 146 6.83 8.22 15.03
N GLU A 147 5.89 8.28 14.08
CA GLU A 147 4.53 8.72 14.31
C GLU A 147 3.62 8.19 13.19
N PHE A 148 2.33 8.02 13.50
CA PHE A 148 1.31 7.73 12.52
C PHE A 148 0.01 8.48 12.83
N HIS A 149 -0.72 8.82 11.78
CA HIS A 149 -2.08 9.33 11.83
C HIS A 149 -2.96 8.44 10.97
N ALA A 150 -4.02 7.93 11.55
CA ALA A 150 -4.95 6.99 10.93
C ALA A 150 -6.33 7.62 10.72
N GLU A 151 -7.20 6.95 9.96
CA GLU A 151 -8.59 7.36 9.69
C GLU A 151 -8.69 8.74 9.01
N LEU A 152 -7.67 9.11 8.23
CA LEU A 152 -7.59 10.42 7.59
C LEU A 152 -8.30 10.43 6.24
N LEU A 153 -9.14 11.43 6.04
CA LEU A 153 -9.65 11.81 4.73
C LEU A 153 -8.56 12.54 3.91
N PRO A 154 -8.67 12.60 2.57
CA PRO A 154 -7.69 13.26 1.72
C PRO A 154 -7.37 14.71 2.14
N ASP A 155 -8.39 15.51 2.41
CA ASP A 155 -8.23 16.90 2.85
C ASP A 155 -7.52 17.01 4.20
N GLN A 156 -7.75 16.05 5.09
CA GLN A 156 -7.09 16.01 6.39
C GLN A 156 -5.60 15.67 6.28
N LYS A 157 -5.21 14.80 5.32
CA LYS A 157 -3.79 14.55 5.01
C LYS A 157 -3.10 15.84 4.55
N ALA A 158 -3.72 16.55 3.61
CA ALA A 158 -3.18 17.82 3.09
C ALA A 158 -3.06 18.88 4.20
N ALA A 159 -4.10 19.03 5.03
CA ALA A 159 -4.09 19.97 6.16
C ALA A 159 -3.01 19.63 7.20
N LEU A 160 -2.74 18.35 7.42
CA LEU A 160 -1.69 17.91 8.34
C LEU A 160 -0.30 18.23 7.80
N VAL A 161 -0.06 17.98 6.50
CA VAL A 161 1.17 18.37 5.81
C VAL A 161 1.40 19.89 5.90
N ALA A 162 0.36 20.70 5.66
CA ALA A 162 0.44 22.16 5.78
C ALA A 162 0.84 22.61 7.19
N ARG A 163 0.19 22.06 8.24
CA ARG A 163 0.52 22.36 9.64
C ARG A 163 1.96 21.98 10.02
N MET A 164 2.42 20.81 9.55
CA MET A 164 3.82 20.40 9.78
C MET A 164 4.79 21.34 9.09
N LYS A 165 4.46 21.84 7.90
CA LYS A 165 5.25 22.83 7.15
C LYS A 165 5.31 24.17 7.88
N GLU A 166 4.18 24.65 8.40
CA GLU A 166 4.09 25.88 9.19
C GLU A 166 4.92 25.81 10.47
N SER A 167 5.06 24.63 11.08
CA SER A 167 5.93 24.41 12.23
C SER A 167 7.44 24.43 11.90
N GLY A 168 7.81 24.71 10.64
CA GLY A 168 9.20 24.81 10.18
C GLY A 168 9.81 23.49 9.69
N ALA A 169 9.05 22.40 9.64
CA ALA A 169 9.54 21.12 9.11
C ALA A 169 9.76 21.19 7.59
N LYS A 170 10.87 20.62 7.12
CA LYS A 170 11.10 20.35 5.69
C LYS A 170 10.52 18.98 5.37
N ILE A 171 9.50 18.93 4.51
CA ILE A 171 8.67 17.74 4.27
C ILE A 171 8.90 17.23 2.87
N ALA A 172 9.23 15.94 2.75
CA ALA A 172 9.02 15.15 1.56
C ALA A 172 7.78 14.28 1.80
N PHE A 173 6.79 14.34 0.93
CA PHE A 173 5.59 13.52 0.99
C PHE A 173 5.64 12.47 -0.10
N VAL A 174 5.39 11.21 0.25
CA VAL A 174 5.37 10.08 -0.69
C VAL A 174 3.92 9.57 -0.77
N GLY A 175 3.39 9.46 -1.97
CA GLY A 175 2.03 8.98 -2.19
C GLY A 175 1.85 8.30 -3.54
N ASP A 176 0.77 7.53 -3.68
CA ASP A 176 0.48 6.74 -4.88
C ASP A 176 -0.92 6.99 -5.46
N GLY A 177 -1.81 7.62 -4.73
CA GLY A 177 -3.22 7.77 -5.08
C GLY A 177 -3.64 9.17 -5.51
N ILE A 178 -4.81 9.23 -6.17
CA ILE A 178 -5.52 10.48 -6.48
C ILE A 178 -5.76 11.28 -5.19
N ASN A 179 -6.05 10.58 -4.11
CA ASN A 179 -6.35 11.15 -2.79
C ASN A 179 -5.12 11.82 -2.14
N ASP A 180 -3.92 11.54 -2.62
CA ASP A 180 -2.67 12.10 -2.09
C ASP A 180 -2.20 13.34 -2.86
N ALA A 181 -2.79 13.65 -4.03
CA ALA A 181 -2.40 14.77 -4.87
C ALA A 181 -2.37 16.13 -4.13
N PRO A 182 -3.35 16.50 -3.28
CA PRO A 182 -3.29 17.74 -2.50
C PRO A 182 -2.13 17.77 -1.49
N ALA A 183 -1.81 16.63 -0.88
CA ALA A 183 -0.70 16.53 0.07
C ALA A 183 0.66 16.54 -0.64
N LEU A 184 0.78 15.90 -1.83
CA LEU A 184 1.95 15.97 -2.70
C LEU A 184 2.27 17.41 -3.08
N ALA A 185 1.26 18.15 -3.60
CA ALA A 185 1.41 19.57 -3.97
C ALA A 185 1.72 20.48 -2.77
N GLY A 186 1.21 20.15 -1.57
CA GLY A 186 1.39 20.93 -0.36
C GLY A 186 2.77 20.75 0.31
N ALA A 187 3.47 19.67 0.04
CA ALA A 187 4.79 19.36 0.61
C ALA A 187 5.89 20.31 0.08
N HIS A 188 7.12 20.20 0.60
CA HIS A 188 8.29 20.85 0.00
C HIS A 188 8.83 20.03 -1.18
N VAL A 189 8.66 18.70 -1.13
CA VAL A 189 8.95 17.77 -2.20
C VAL A 189 7.87 16.71 -2.20
N GLY A 190 7.10 16.63 -3.27
CA GLY A 190 6.14 15.56 -3.53
C GLY A 190 6.80 14.44 -4.34
N ILE A 191 6.66 13.21 -3.90
CA ILE A 191 7.21 12.01 -4.55
C ILE A 191 6.06 11.06 -4.88
N ALA A 192 5.78 10.85 -6.17
CA ALA A 192 4.79 9.89 -6.64
C ALA A 192 5.44 8.52 -6.88
N MET A 193 4.78 7.45 -6.38
CA MET A 193 5.15 6.06 -6.66
C MET A 193 4.85 5.70 -8.12
N GLN A 194 5.52 4.67 -8.66
CA GLN A 194 5.35 4.24 -10.05
C GLN A 194 3.90 3.87 -10.39
N GLN A 195 3.24 3.13 -9.51
CA GLN A 195 1.84 2.71 -9.68
C GLN A 195 0.83 3.80 -9.31
N GLY A 196 1.32 5.00 -9.01
CA GLY A 196 0.49 6.15 -8.67
C GLY A 196 -0.42 6.56 -9.82
N ALA A 197 -1.60 7.06 -9.47
CA ALA A 197 -2.52 7.64 -10.44
C ALA A 197 -1.85 8.77 -11.24
N ASP A 198 -2.23 8.93 -12.49
CA ASP A 198 -1.63 9.95 -13.37
C ASP A 198 -1.67 11.36 -12.75
N ILE A 199 -2.74 11.69 -12.03
CA ILE A 199 -2.85 12.98 -11.35
C ILE A 199 -1.81 13.15 -10.22
N ALA A 200 -1.49 12.09 -9.49
CA ALA A 200 -0.44 12.12 -8.47
C ALA A 200 0.93 12.36 -9.10
N ARG A 201 1.21 11.68 -10.23
CA ARG A 201 2.46 11.85 -10.99
C ARG A 201 2.61 13.25 -11.60
N LEU A 202 1.51 13.84 -12.08
CA LEU A 202 1.51 15.21 -12.62
C LEU A 202 1.66 16.28 -11.53
N THR A 203 1.32 15.96 -10.29
CA THR A 203 1.34 16.91 -9.16
C THR A 203 2.65 16.84 -8.37
N ALA A 204 3.38 15.72 -8.47
CA ALA A 204 4.61 15.48 -7.73
C ALA A 204 5.82 16.15 -8.39
N ASP A 205 6.80 16.55 -7.58
CA ASP A 205 8.11 17.03 -8.05
C ASP A 205 8.99 15.89 -8.56
N ILE A 206 8.79 14.68 -8.04
CA ILE A 206 9.54 13.47 -8.40
C ILE A 206 8.53 12.35 -8.69
N ALA A 207 8.62 11.72 -9.84
CA ALA A 207 7.90 10.49 -10.17
C ALA A 207 8.89 9.31 -10.22
N LEU A 208 8.65 8.29 -9.40
CA LEU A 208 9.46 7.08 -9.42
C LEU A 208 9.10 6.21 -10.63
N LEU A 209 10.10 5.69 -11.33
CA LEU A 209 9.92 4.88 -12.53
C LEU A 209 9.86 3.38 -12.25
N GLU A 210 10.24 2.99 -11.04
CA GLU A 210 10.21 1.60 -10.57
C GLU A 210 9.37 1.50 -9.30
N ASP A 211 8.72 0.37 -9.12
CA ASP A 211 7.93 0.10 -7.92
C ASP A 211 8.86 -0.25 -6.75
N GLY A 212 8.49 0.20 -5.56
CA GLY A 212 9.21 -0.08 -4.33
C GLY A 212 9.56 1.17 -3.53
N ILE A 213 9.30 1.11 -2.24
CA ILE A 213 9.56 2.22 -1.31
C ILE A 213 11.07 2.51 -1.17
N GLU A 214 11.94 1.55 -1.46
CA GLU A 214 13.40 1.69 -1.47
C GLU A 214 13.88 2.74 -2.48
N ARG A 215 13.13 3.00 -3.55
CA ARG A 215 13.42 4.03 -4.55
C ARG A 215 13.38 5.45 -3.96
N VAL A 216 12.59 5.64 -2.90
CA VAL A 216 12.59 6.90 -2.15
C VAL A 216 13.94 7.13 -1.47
N ALA A 217 14.54 6.07 -0.90
CA ALA A 217 15.87 6.15 -0.32
C ALA A 217 16.96 6.37 -1.37
N ASP A 218 16.82 5.78 -2.57
CA ASP A 218 17.73 6.02 -3.70
C ASP A 218 17.68 7.48 -4.15
N ALA A 219 16.49 8.05 -4.31
CA ALA A 219 16.29 9.47 -4.65
C ALA A 219 16.92 10.39 -3.59
N LYS A 220 16.73 10.08 -2.30
CA LYS A 220 17.35 10.85 -1.20
C LYS A 220 18.87 10.74 -1.21
N GLN A 221 19.42 9.58 -1.47
CA GLN A 221 20.87 9.39 -1.58
C GLN A 221 21.46 10.18 -2.74
N LEU A 222 20.81 10.15 -3.91
CA LEU A 222 21.21 10.93 -5.07
C LEU A 222 21.19 12.44 -4.78
N ALA A 223 20.10 12.92 -4.15
CA ALA A 223 19.98 14.32 -3.76
C ALA A 223 21.09 14.75 -2.81
N ASN A 224 21.45 13.92 -1.80
CA ASN A 224 22.54 14.21 -0.88
C ASN A 224 23.90 14.27 -1.61
N ALA A 225 24.17 13.33 -2.53
CA ALA A 225 25.40 13.33 -3.31
C ALA A 225 25.50 14.57 -4.23
N THR A 226 24.41 14.95 -4.88
CA THR A 226 24.33 16.14 -5.72
C THR A 226 24.58 17.42 -4.92
N MET A 227 23.95 17.55 -3.76
CA MET A 227 24.17 18.72 -2.89
C MET A 227 25.63 18.79 -2.38
N GLY A 228 26.24 17.66 -2.05
CA GLY A 228 27.65 17.59 -1.71
C GLY A 228 28.57 18.07 -2.84
N LEU A 229 28.25 17.67 -4.07
CA LEU A 229 29.01 18.13 -5.25
C LEU A 229 28.86 19.63 -5.47
N ILE A 230 27.64 20.17 -5.36
CA ILE A 230 27.37 21.60 -5.48
C ILE A 230 28.17 22.40 -4.44
N ASP A 231 28.13 21.98 -3.18
CA ASP A 231 28.84 22.64 -2.08
C ASP A 231 30.35 22.64 -2.30
N ASN A 232 30.92 21.52 -2.74
CA ASN A 232 32.34 21.40 -3.05
C ASN A 232 32.75 22.32 -4.22
N ASN A 233 31.95 22.35 -5.29
CA ASN A 233 32.20 23.21 -6.44
C ASN A 233 32.11 24.69 -6.06
N PHE A 234 31.12 25.05 -5.24
CA PHE A 234 30.99 26.42 -4.73
C PHE A 234 32.21 26.83 -3.89
N LYS A 235 32.64 26.01 -2.94
CA LYS A 235 33.83 26.28 -2.10
C LYS A 235 35.10 26.42 -2.93
N LEU A 236 35.27 25.54 -3.96
CA LEU A 236 36.43 25.64 -4.84
C LEU A 236 36.43 26.93 -5.65
N THR A 237 35.27 27.30 -6.22
CA THR A 237 35.11 28.52 -7.03
C THR A 237 35.39 29.79 -6.19
N VAL A 238 34.79 29.88 -5.00
CA VAL A 238 35.01 31.00 -4.08
C VAL A 238 36.47 31.07 -3.61
N GLY A 239 37.04 29.91 -3.24
CA GLY A 239 38.44 29.85 -2.78
C GLY A 239 39.44 30.28 -3.88
N LEU A 240 39.23 29.79 -5.13
CA LEU A 240 40.08 30.14 -6.26
C LEU A 240 39.99 31.64 -6.58
N ASN A 241 38.76 32.18 -6.68
CA ASN A 241 38.54 33.58 -6.97
C ASN A 241 39.16 34.48 -5.86
N THR A 242 38.99 34.11 -4.60
CA THR A 242 39.58 34.85 -3.48
C THR A 242 41.10 34.82 -3.53
N ALA A 243 41.71 33.68 -3.84
CA ALA A 243 43.17 33.55 -3.97
C ALA A 243 43.73 34.42 -5.13
N ILE A 244 43.04 34.45 -6.27
CA ILE A 244 43.41 35.30 -7.40
C ILE A 244 43.36 36.79 -7.01
N LEU A 245 42.28 37.24 -6.37
CA LEU A 245 42.12 38.62 -5.96
C LEU A 245 43.09 39.04 -4.88
N ALA A 246 43.49 38.13 -3.99
CA ALA A 246 44.49 38.44 -2.91
C ALA A 246 45.93 38.37 -3.42
N GLY A 247 46.21 37.73 -4.55
CA GLY A 247 47.52 37.61 -5.15
C GLY A 247 47.82 38.61 -6.28
N ALA A 248 46.82 39.41 -6.68
CA ALA A 248 46.95 40.50 -7.65
C ALA A 248 47.21 41.86 -6.97
#